data_172ddd66c0ab5c701b627cd083b1c454
#
_entry.id   172ddd66c0ab5c701b627cd083b1c454
#
_cell.length_a   1.000
_cell.length_b   1.000
_cell.length_c   1.000
_cell.angle_alpha   90.00
_cell.angle_beta   90.00
_cell.angle_gamma   90.00
#
_symmetry.space_group_name_H-M   'P 1'
#
loop_
_entity.id
_entity.type
_entity.pdbx_description
1 polymer ?
#
loop_
_entity_poly.entity_id
_entity_poly.type
_entity_poly.pdbx_seq_one_letter_code
_entity_poly.pdbx_strand_id
1 'polypeptide(L)'
;MHLAEKAGLWTDERKAAAREVERRIQAGELSVVRLSFADQHGILRGKTYVAGEIAGVMKSGVGFSATMLMKDTAHKTVFPVWGQGGAFGAREWEGAADVVMLPDPSTFRVLPWAPHTGWMLCDIFFADGRPVPLCTRHLYRTAHSKTESCHPCHANSSLCSPPRLYL
;
A
#
# COMPACT_ATOMS: atom_id res chain seq x y z
N MET A 1 2.28 18.35 -9.13
CA MET A 1 2.64 16.92 -9.25
C MET A 1 2.21 16.23 -7.95
N HIS A 2 1.28 15.27 -8.00
CA HIS A 2 0.80 14.53 -6.83
C HIS A 2 1.73 13.34 -6.49
N LEU A 3 1.53 12.72 -5.31
CA LEU A 3 2.45 11.69 -4.80
C LEU A 3 2.59 10.48 -5.74
N ALA A 4 1.49 10.01 -6.34
CA ALA A 4 1.52 8.87 -7.25
C ALA A 4 2.40 9.12 -8.50
N GLU A 5 2.46 10.38 -8.98
CA GLU A 5 3.39 10.77 -10.06
C GLU A 5 4.83 10.84 -9.56
N LYS A 6 5.06 11.46 -8.39
CA LYS A 6 6.41 11.55 -7.78
C LYS A 6 7.02 10.16 -7.56
N ALA A 7 6.20 9.21 -7.12
CA ALA A 7 6.61 7.84 -6.90
C ALA A 7 6.74 7.00 -8.19
N GLY A 8 6.46 7.57 -9.38
CA GLY A 8 6.50 6.85 -10.65
C GLY A 8 5.42 5.77 -10.79
N LEU A 9 4.36 5.84 -9.98
CA LEU A 9 3.32 4.81 -9.92
C LEU A 9 2.03 5.19 -10.67
N TRP A 10 1.93 6.39 -11.22
CA TRP A 10 0.75 6.84 -11.95
C TRP A 10 0.80 6.41 -13.42
N THR A 11 0.94 5.09 -13.62
CA THR A 11 1.00 4.43 -14.94
C THR A 11 -0.35 4.45 -15.64
N ASP A 12 -0.38 4.18 -16.95
CA ASP A 12 -1.63 4.15 -17.72
C ASP A 12 -2.57 3.03 -17.26
N GLU A 13 -2.02 1.90 -16.80
CA GLU A 13 -2.78 0.82 -16.16
C GLU A 13 -3.48 1.31 -14.90
N ARG A 14 -2.74 1.94 -13.97
CA ARG A 14 -3.32 2.48 -12.74
C ARG A 14 -4.34 3.59 -12.99
N LYS A 15 -4.10 4.44 -14.01
CA LYS A 15 -5.07 5.45 -14.44
C LYS A 15 -6.36 4.81 -14.95
N ALA A 16 -6.26 3.74 -15.73
CA ALA A 16 -7.43 3.02 -16.23
C ALA A 16 -8.22 2.39 -15.09
N ALA A 17 -7.53 1.73 -14.15
CA ALA A 17 -8.16 1.16 -12.96
C ALA A 17 -8.82 2.25 -12.08
N ALA A 18 -8.17 3.40 -11.90
CA ALA A 18 -8.73 4.52 -11.14
C ALA A 18 -10.02 5.05 -11.77
N ARG A 19 -10.06 5.20 -13.11
CA ARG A 19 -11.29 5.59 -13.82
C ARG A 19 -12.43 4.60 -13.62
N GLU A 20 -12.13 3.30 -13.59
CA GLU A 20 -13.16 2.28 -13.32
C GLU A 20 -13.72 2.40 -11.88
N VAL A 21 -12.86 2.65 -10.88
CA VAL A 21 -13.30 2.91 -9.51
C VAL A 21 -14.19 4.16 -9.45
N GLU A 22 -13.77 5.25 -10.09
CA GLU A 22 -14.54 6.51 -10.16
C GLU A 22 -15.90 6.29 -10.82
N ARG A 23 -15.97 5.52 -11.91
CA ARG A 23 -17.22 5.17 -12.59
C ARG A 23 -18.18 4.44 -11.64
N ARG A 24 -17.72 3.47 -10.88
CA ARG A 24 -18.54 2.73 -9.90
C ARG A 24 -19.04 3.62 -8.78
N ILE A 25 -18.23 4.57 -8.33
CA ILE A 25 -18.66 5.56 -7.34
C ILE A 25 -19.77 6.44 -7.90
N GLN A 26 -19.61 6.94 -9.13
CA GLN A 26 -20.62 7.77 -9.80
C GLN A 26 -21.94 7.02 -10.05
N ALA A 27 -21.86 5.70 -10.28
CA ALA A 27 -23.02 4.83 -10.42
C ALA A 27 -23.71 4.51 -9.06
N GLY A 28 -23.19 5.02 -7.93
CA GLY A 28 -23.75 4.73 -6.61
C GLY A 28 -23.52 3.30 -6.10
N GLU A 29 -22.61 2.55 -6.74
CA GLU A 29 -22.29 1.18 -6.36
C GLU A 29 -21.50 1.11 -5.03
N LEU A 30 -20.81 2.19 -4.67
CA LEU A 30 -19.91 2.26 -3.52
C LEU A 30 -20.29 3.40 -2.60
N SER A 31 -20.36 3.12 -1.31
CA SER A 31 -20.52 4.13 -0.24
C SER A 31 -19.19 4.46 0.42
N VAL A 32 -18.34 3.44 0.63
CA VAL A 32 -17.04 3.57 1.27
C VAL A 32 -16.00 2.71 0.58
N VAL A 33 -14.73 3.07 0.77
CA VAL A 33 -13.59 2.28 0.32
C VAL A 33 -12.61 2.10 1.48
N ARG A 34 -12.23 0.85 1.73
CA ARG A 34 -11.21 0.49 2.72
C ARG A 34 -9.85 0.49 2.03
N LEU A 35 -8.92 1.23 2.59
CA LEU A 35 -7.52 1.30 2.16
C LEU A 35 -6.69 0.53 3.16
N SER A 36 -5.91 -0.45 2.70
CA SER A 36 -5.18 -1.34 3.61
C SER A 36 -3.74 -1.57 3.13
N PHE A 37 -2.84 -1.77 4.08
CA PHE A 37 -1.51 -2.30 3.88
C PHE A 37 -1.25 -3.43 4.88
N ALA A 38 -0.39 -4.37 4.52
CA ALA A 38 0.08 -5.39 5.45
C ALA A 38 1.29 -4.86 6.23
N ASP A 39 1.26 -4.98 7.57
CA ASP A 39 2.42 -4.71 8.40
C ASP A 39 3.44 -5.86 8.34
N GLN A 40 4.51 -5.79 9.14
CA GLN A 40 5.58 -6.79 9.18
C GLN A 40 5.10 -8.19 9.67
N HIS A 41 3.94 -8.25 10.30
CA HIS A 41 3.31 -9.48 10.80
C HIS A 41 2.23 -10.01 9.85
N GLY A 42 2.02 -9.34 8.70
CA GLY A 42 0.95 -9.68 7.75
C GLY A 42 -0.44 -9.20 8.19
N ILE A 43 -0.53 -8.42 9.28
CA ILE A 43 -1.81 -7.87 9.75
C ILE A 43 -2.21 -6.70 8.84
N LEU A 44 -3.42 -6.75 8.29
CA LEU A 44 -3.96 -5.66 7.50
C LEU A 44 -4.33 -4.48 8.41
N ARG A 45 -3.69 -3.35 8.16
CA ARG A 45 -3.97 -2.07 8.82
C ARG A 45 -4.43 -1.07 7.77
N GLY A 46 -5.22 -0.09 8.16
CA GLY A 46 -5.68 0.88 7.18
C GLY A 46 -6.73 1.85 7.70
N LYS A 47 -7.37 2.52 6.75
CA LYS A 47 -8.44 3.50 6.98
C LYS A 47 -9.59 3.26 6.02
N THR A 48 -10.78 3.68 6.42
CA THR A 48 -11.97 3.68 5.56
C THR A 48 -12.30 5.12 5.18
N TYR A 49 -12.56 5.35 3.90
CA TYR A 49 -12.92 6.63 3.34
C TYR A 49 -14.31 6.57 2.70
N VAL A 50 -15.02 7.67 2.74
CA VAL A 50 -16.24 7.83 1.94
C VAL A 50 -15.88 7.81 0.45
N ALA A 51 -16.72 7.21 -0.38
CA ALA A 51 -16.41 6.98 -1.78
C ALA A 51 -16.09 8.27 -2.54
N GLY A 52 -16.76 9.39 -2.20
CA GLY A 52 -16.53 10.68 -2.86
C GLY A 52 -15.12 11.26 -2.75
N GLU A 53 -14.36 10.86 -1.72
CA GLU A 53 -12.99 11.35 -1.49
C GLU A 53 -11.91 10.53 -2.23
N ILE A 54 -12.27 9.35 -2.74
CA ILE A 54 -11.32 8.35 -3.24
C ILE A 54 -10.53 8.84 -4.47
N ALA A 55 -11.13 9.63 -5.33
CA ALA A 55 -10.43 10.16 -6.52
C ALA A 55 -9.18 10.99 -6.16
N GLY A 56 -9.28 11.83 -5.13
CA GLY A 56 -8.14 12.59 -4.61
C GLY A 56 -7.14 11.70 -3.86
N VAL A 57 -7.65 10.76 -3.09
CA VAL A 57 -6.86 9.82 -2.29
C VAL A 57 -6.00 8.89 -3.18
N MET A 58 -6.52 8.41 -4.31
CA MET A 58 -5.74 7.58 -5.24
C MET A 58 -4.53 8.31 -5.83
N LYS A 59 -4.58 9.64 -5.91
CA LYS A 59 -3.49 10.47 -6.44
C LYS A 59 -2.50 10.91 -5.38
N SER A 60 -3.02 11.37 -4.23
CA SER A 60 -2.22 12.03 -3.20
C SER A 60 -1.88 11.13 -2.01
N GLY A 61 -2.58 9.99 -1.87
CA GLY A 61 -2.47 9.13 -0.71
C GLY A 61 -3.10 9.74 0.53
N VAL A 62 -2.94 9.07 1.66
CA VAL A 62 -3.41 9.52 2.97
C VAL A 62 -2.36 9.33 4.04
N GLY A 63 -2.18 10.34 4.88
CA GLY A 63 -1.23 10.30 5.99
C GLY A 63 -1.67 9.34 7.11
N PHE A 64 -0.70 8.70 7.75
CA PHE A 64 -0.89 7.97 8.99
C PHE A 64 0.44 7.94 9.78
N SER A 65 0.36 7.69 11.09
CA SER A 65 1.55 7.66 11.94
C SER A 65 2.44 6.46 11.63
N ALA A 66 3.72 6.68 11.42
CA ALA A 66 4.74 5.65 11.21
C ALA A 66 4.80 4.62 12.34
N THR A 67 4.32 4.95 13.56
CA THR A 67 4.25 4.01 14.68
C THR A 67 3.41 2.77 14.39
N MET A 68 2.48 2.85 13.42
CA MET A 68 1.71 1.68 12.98
C MET A 68 2.58 0.60 12.34
N LEU A 69 3.74 0.96 11.81
CA LEU A 69 4.74 0.03 11.24
C LEU A 69 5.69 -0.55 12.30
N MET A 70 5.59 -0.06 13.54
CA MET A 70 6.49 -0.40 14.65
C MET A 70 5.76 -1.13 15.79
N LYS A 71 4.62 -1.69 15.49
CA LYS A 71 3.81 -2.46 16.44
C LYS A 71 4.24 -3.92 16.47
N ASP A 72 4.23 -4.51 17.67
CA ASP A 72 4.26 -5.97 17.81
C ASP A 72 2.86 -6.59 17.59
N THR A 73 2.78 -7.90 17.72
CA THR A 73 1.51 -8.63 17.59
C THR A 73 0.50 -8.31 18.71
N ALA A 74 0.95 -7.74 19.82
CA ALA A 74 0.10 -7.25 20.92
C ALA A 74 -0.29 -5.76 20.74
N HIS A 75 -0.02 -5.16 19.58
CA HIS A 75 -0.25 -3.76 19.23
C HIS A 75 0.51 -2.74 20.09
N LYS A 76 1.59 -3.13 20.74
CA LYS A 76 2.48 -2.22 21.45
C LYS A 76 3.54 -1.67 20.49
N THR A 77 3.89 -0.38 20.62
CA THR A 77 5.01 0.21 19.90
C THR A 77 6.30 -0.24 20.57
N VAL A 78 7.15 -1.00 19.86
CA VAL A 78 8.34 -1.65 20.43
C VAL A 78 9.62 -0.85 20.26
N PHE A 79 9.61 0.22 19.46
CA PHE A 79 10.77 1.08 19.25
C PHE A 79 10.60 2.43 19.97
N PRO A 80 11.69 3.03 20.46
CA PRO A 80 11.66 4.30 21.20
C PRO A 80 11.50 5.50 20.23
N VAL A 81 10.33 5.63 19.61
CA VAL A 81 10.06 6.68 18.61
C VAL A 81 10.15 8.10 19.17
N TRP A 82 10.01 8.28 20.48
CA TRP A 82 10.10 9.58 21.17
C TRP A 82 11.52 9.94 21.65
N GLY A 83 12.47 9.02 21.51
CA GLY A 83 13.87 9.26 21.85
C GLY A 83 14.64 9.96 20.73
N GLN A 84 15.77 10.55 21.06
CA GLN A 84 16.69 11.13 20.08
C GLN A 84 17.14 10.05 19.10
N GLY A 85 17.05 10.32 17.78
CA GLY A 85 17.34 9.36 16.72
C GLY A 85 16.17 8.44 16.38
N GLY A 86 15.04 8.54 17.06
CA GLY A 86 13.80 7.80 16.75
C GLY A 86 13.97 6.29 16.72
N ALA A 87 13.09 5.59 16.01
CA ALA A 87 13.28 4.19 15.69
C ALA A 87 14.41 4.04 14.67
N PHE A 88 15.22 2.99 14.83
CA PHE A 88 16.34 2.64 13.92
C PHE A 88 17.46 3.68 13.82
N GLY A 89 17.56 4.67 14.74
CA GLY A 89 18.58 5.71 14.72
C GLY A 89 18.46 6.69 13.53
N ALA A 90 17.31 6.75 12.90
CA ALA A 90 17.07 7.59 11.72
C ALA A 90 16.04 8.69 12.05
N ARG A 91 16.43 9.93 11.78
CA ARG A 91 15.66 11.14 12.11
C ARG A 91 14.24 11.14 11.52
N GLU A 92 14.02 10.52 10.38
CA GLU A 92 12.72 10.37 9.74
C GLU A 92 11.70 9.57 10.55
N TRP A 93 12.16 8.87 11.62
CA TRP A 93 11.31 8.09 12.53
C TRP A 93 11.13 8.74 13.90
N GLU A 94 11.69 9.95 14.10
CA GLU A 94 11.51 10.69 15.35
C GLU A 94 10.09 11.24 15.49
N GLY A 95 9.58 11.24 16.72
CA GLY A 95 8.32 11.90 17.04
C GLY A 95 7.09 11.26 16.42
N ALA A 96 7.14 9.96 16.08
CA ALA A 96 6.05 9.28 15.41
C ALA A 96 5.64 9.96 14.09
N ALA A 97 6.64 10.38 13.29
CA ALA A 97 6.46 11.08 12.00
C ALA A 97 5.39 10.41 11.12
N ASP A 98 4.74 11.20 10.29
CA ASP A 98 3.74 10.71 9.37
C ASP A 98 4.38 10.10 8.12
N VAL A 99 3.77 9.01 7.67
CA VAL A 99 4.00 8.38 6.37
C VAL A 99 2.69 8.36 5.58
N VAL A 100 2.75 8.09 4.30
CA VAL A 100 1.60 8.17 3.40
C VAL A 100 1.27 6.80 2.82
N MET A 101 0.03 6.34 3.01
CA MET A 101 -0.55 5.22 2.26
C MET A 101 -0.98 5.72 0.89
N LEU A 102 -0.41 5.17 -0.17
CA LEU A 102 -0.79 5.43 -1.55
C LEU A 102 -1.56 4.22 -2.09
N PRO A 103 -2.86 4.34 -2.36
CA PRO A 103 -3.66 3.23 -2.89
C PRO A 103 -3.19 2.80 -4.27
N ASP A 104 -3.32 1.49 -4.52
CA ASP A 104 -3.13 0.90 -5.83
C ASP A 104 -4.48 0.54 -6.45
N PRO A 105 -5.01 1.34 -7.39
CA PRO A 105 -6.31 1.08 -8.00
C PRO A 105 -6.39 -0.26 -8.74
N SER A 106 -5.26 -0.80 -9.22
CA SER A 106 -5.24 -2.11 -9.90
C SER A 106 -5.63 -3.27 -8.98
N THR A 107 -5.55 -3.06 -7.66
CA THR A 107 -5.95 -4.04 -6.63
C THR A 107 -7.40 -3.91 -6.19
N PHE A 108 -8.16 -2.99 -6.77
CA PHE A 108 -9.52 -2.71 -6.36
C PHE A 108 -10.42 -3.95 -6.41
N ARG A 109 -11.21 -4.15 -5.36
CA ARG A 109 -12.25 -5.19 -5.27
C ARG A 109 -13.45 -4.66 -4.47
N VAL A 110 -14.64 -5.14 -4.80
CA VAL A 110 -15.82 -4.99 -3.95
C VAL A 110 -15.82 -6.16 -2.97
N LEU A 111 -16.07 -5.89 -1.69
CA LEU A 111 -16.06 -6.93 -0.65
C LEU A 111 -17.37 -7.73 -0.69
N PRO A 112 -17.34 -9.05 -0.92
CA PRO A 112 -18.56 -9.86 -1.02
C PRO A 112 -19.43 -9.84 0.24
N TRP A 113 -18.79 -9.69 1.42
CA TRP A 113 -19.46 -9.69 2.73
C TRP A 113 -19.86 -8.30 3.24
N ALA A 114 -19.51 -7.25 2.51
CA ALA A 114 -19.81 -5.86 2.86
C ALA A 114 -20.31 -5.12 1.62
N PRO A 115 -21.62 -5.17 1.34
CA PRO A 115 -22.22 -4.49 0.19
C PRO A 115 -21.84 -3.00 0.18
N HIS A 116 -21.69 -2.43 -1.00
CA HIS A 116 -21.27 -1.04 -1.21
C HIS A 116 -19.91 -0.64 -0.62
N THR A 117 -19.07 -1.64 -0.30
CA THR A 117 -17.73 -1.41 0.23
C THR A 117 -16.68 -1.86 -0.77
N GLY A 118 -15.89 -0.90 -1.27
CA GLY A 118 -14.66 -1.17 -2.03
C GLY A 118 -13.48 -1.43 -1.10
N TRP A 119 -12.44 -2.07 -1.65
CA TRP A 119 -11.18 -2.31 -0.95
C TRP A 119 -10.00 -2.18 -1.92
N MET A 120 -8.91 -1.55 -1.47
CA MET A 120 -7.65 -1.43 -2.20
C MET A 120 -6.45 -1.67 -1.27
N LEU A 121 -5.41 -2.27 -1.82
CA LEU A 121 -4.09 -2.33 -1.17
C LEU A 121 -3.32 -1.03 -1.41
N CYS A 122 -2.49 -0.68 -0.43
CA CYS A 122 -1.66 0.52 -0.47
C CYS A 122 -0.17 0.18 -0.40
N ASP A 123 0.64 1.01 -1.05
CA ASP A 123 2.06 1.12 -0.82
C ASP A 123 2.32 2.28 0.15
N ILE A 124 3.45 2.24 0.89
CA ILE A 124 3.76 3.24 1.89
C ILE A 124 4.98 4.05 1.47
N PHE A 125 4.84 5.36 1.56
CA PHE A 125 5.86 6.34 1.17
C PHE A 125 6.10 7.36 2.28
N PHE A 126 7.30 7.93 2.30
CA PHE A 126 7.53 9.21 2.95
C PHE A 126 6.88 10.34 2.15
N ALA A 127 6.66 11.49 2.78
CA ALA A 127 6.03 12.65 2.14
C ALA A 127 6.79 13.19 0.92
N ASP A 128 8.10 12.92 0.84
CA ASP A 128 8.96 13.29 -0.28
C ASP A 128 8.83 12.34 -1.49
N GLY A 129 8.12 11.23 -1.35
CA GLY A 129 7.89 10.23 -2.40
C GLY A 129 8.87 9.06 -2.38
N ARG A 130 9.82 9.01 -1.44
CA ARG A 130 10.66 7.83 -1.25
C ARG A 130 9.84 6.69 -0.65
N PRO A 131 10.01 5.44 -1.10
CA PRO A 131 9.33 4.29 -0.49
C PRO A 131 9.81 4.08 0.94
N VAL A 132 8.89 3.74 1.83
CA VAL A 132 9.22 3.38 3.21
C VAL A 132 9.85 1.98 3.23
N PRO A 133 11.06 1.80 3.82
CA PRO A 133 11.75 0.51 3.85
C PRO A 133 10.97 -0.62 4.53
N LEU A 134 10.04 -0.29 5.43
CA LEU A 134 9.17 -1.24 6.13
C LEU A 134 7.89 -1.59 5.36
N CYS A 135 7.69 -1.08 4.15
CA CYS A 135 6.55 -1.43 3.32
C CYS A 135 6.74 -2.84 2.75
N THR A 136 6.04 -3.82 3.33
CA THR A 136 6.15 -5.24 2.95
C THR A 136 5.83 -5.49 1.48
N ARG A 137 4.82 -4.78 0.95
CA ARG A 137 4.42 -4.86 -0.46
C ARG A 137 5.50 -4.32 -1.41
N HIS A 138 6.16 -3.22 -1.06
CA HIS A 138 7.26 -2.67 -1.83
C HIS A 138 8.48 -3.60 -1.83
N LEU A 139 8.84 -4.14 -0.66
CA LEU A 139 9.93 -5.11 -0.51
C LEU A 139 9.69 -6.36 -1.36
N TYR A 140 8.48 -6.92 -1.31
CA TYR A 140 8.12 -8.08 -2.11
C TYR A 140 8.26 -7.82 -3.62
N ARG A 141 7.71 -6.71 -4.13
CA ARG A 141 7.82 -6.36 -5.55
C ARG A 141 9.27 -6.16 -5.99
N THR A 142 10.09 -5.50 -5.16
CA THR A 142 11.50 -5.28 -5.45
C THR A 142 12.29 -6.59 -5.46
N ALA A 143 12.00 -7.51 -4.54
CA ALA A 143 12.62 -8.83 -4.52
C ALA A 143 12.21 -9.66 -5.75
N HIS A 144 10.91 -9.67 -6.07
CA HIS A 144 10.38 -10.40 -7.23
C HIS A 144 10.99 -9.94 -8.55
N SER A 145 11.03 -8.63 -8.81
CA SER A 145 11.63 -8.08 -10.04
C SER A 145 13.12 -8.41 -10.19
N LYS A 146 13.87 -8.43 -9.07
CA LYS A 146 15.28 -8.85 -9.07
C LYS A 146 15.42 -10.32 -9.40
N THR A 147 14.53 -11.18 -8.89
CA THR A 147 14.55 -12.61 -9.14
C THR A 147 14.26 -12.92 -10.62
N GLU A 148 13.27 -12.24 -11.21
CA GLU A 148 12.96 -12.38 -12.64
C GLU A 148 14.12 -11.92 -13.53
N SER A 149 14.85 -10.89 -13.14
CA SER A 149 16.03 -10.41 -13.89
C SER A 149 17.27 -11.30 -13.72
N CYS A 150 17.37 -12.09 -12.65
CA CYS A 150 18.52 -12.95 -12.35
C CYS A 150 18.41 -14.38 -12.91
N HIS A 151 17.23 -14.82 -13.38
CA HIS A 151 17.06 -16.15 -13.97
C HIS A 151 16.64 -16.06 -15.44
N PRO A 152 17.54 -16.37 -16.37
CA PRO A 152 17.15 -17.11 -17.55
C PRO A 152 16.86 -18.54 -17.06
N CYS A 153 15.68 -18.78 -16.49
CA CYS A 153 15.21 -20.13 -16.24
C CYS A 153 15.12 -20.81 -17.62
N HIS A 154 16.04 -21.73 -17.87
CA HIS A 154 15.91 -22.68 -18.97
C HIS A 154 14.51 -23.28 -18.88
N ALA A 155 13.76 -23.18 -19.96
CA ALA A 155 12.37 -23.58 -20.14
C ALA A 155 12.12 -25.10 -20.02
N ASN A 156 12.64 -25.75 -18.97
CA ASN A 156 12.49 -27.21 -18.78
C ASN A 156 12.45 -27.63 -17.29
N SER A 157 11.80 -26.87 -16.42
CA SER A 157 11.45 -27.42 -15.11
C SER A 157 9.98 -27.16 -14.79
N SER A 158 9.21 -28.24 -14.69
CA SER A 158 7.81 -28.32 -14.26
C SER A 158 7.56 -27.78 -12.83
N LEU A 159 8.52 -27.11 -12.23
CA LEU A 159 8.52 -26.59 -10.86
C LEU A 159 8.39 -25.06 -10.77
N CYS A 160 8.33 -24.36 -11.90
CA CYS A 160 8.22 -22.90 -11.93
C CYS A 160 6.80 -22.45 -12.30
N SER A 161 5.79 -22.93 -11.58
CA SER A 161 4.47 -22.30 -11.60
C SER A 161 4.48 -21.14 -10.61
N PRO A 162 4.10 -19.91 -11.03
CA PRO A 162 3.99 -18.81 -10.09
C PRO A 162 2.98 -19.20 -8.99
N PRO A 163 3.27 -18.89 -7.72
CA PRO A 163 2.33 -19.17 -6.64
C PRO A 163 1.02 -18.45 -6.95
N ARG A 164 -0.07 -19.20 -7.09
CA ARG A 164 -1.41 -18.61 -7.10
C ARG A 164 -1.64 -18.05 -5.70
N LEU A 165 -1.59 -16.73 -5.58
CA LEU A 165 -2.06 -16.03 -4.40
C LEU A 165 -3.58 -16.26 -4.30
N TYR A 166 -3.97 -17.19 -3.45
CA TYR A 166 -5.34 -17.28 -2.97
C TYR A 166 -5.53 -16.15 -1.94
N LEU A 167 -6.21 -15.10 -2.35
CA LEU A 167 -6.81 -14.09 -1.49
C LEU A 167 -8.31 -14.33 -1.39
#